data_38d83c4bab35f0d9afa0039b83fcd071
#
_entry.id   38d83c4bab35f0d9afa0039b83fcd071
#
_cell.length_a   1.000
_cell.length_b   1.000
_cell.length_c   1.000
_cell.angle_alpha   90.00
_cell.angle_beta   90.00
_cell.angle_gamma   90.00
#
_symmetry.space_group_name_H-M   'P 1'
#
loop_
_entity.id
_entity.type
_entity.pdbx_description
1 polymer ?
#
loop_
_entity_poly.entity_id
_entity_poly.type
_entity_poly.pdbx_seq_one_letter_code
_entity_poly.pdbx_strand_id
1 'polypeptide(L)'
;LAGYVKEHLSRVETEFAVLESRLSYVFRDRTFLEQALTHSSRAREDDTGTTEDNESLEFLGDAVLGLVITDRLYRDCPDYDEGQKSKLKAELVSSGTLSKIGLTLGLGEYLLLGRGEAKGGGRKKPSLLENAVEAMIAAVYLDGGYEAAAGCIAHLFAAELARLRRGGADVIGREDFKSALQEWLQSEGRVLPVYELAGTSGPPHEKTFTIQLCLDARVMTVGVGRSKKEAEQCAAEKALAALRNNA
;
A
#
# COMPACT_ATOMS: atom_id res chain seq x y z
N LEU A 1 -24.58 20.72 32.22
CA LEU A 1 -24.29 20.85 30.77
C LEU A 1 -22.90 21.36 30.52
N ALA A 2 -22.46 22.50 31.13
CA ALA A 2 -21.13 23.09 30.87
C ALA A 2 -19.94 22.17 31.30
N GLY A 3 -20.09 21.42 32.41
CA GLY A 3 -19.07 20.45 32.85
C GLY A 3 -18.92 19.26 31.89
N TYR A 4 -20.03 18.71 31.39
CA TYR A 4 -20.03 17.62 30.43
C TYR A 4 -19.43 18.00 29.07
N VAL A 5 -19.75 19.21 28.59
CA VAL A 5 -19.17 19.75 27.33
C VAL A 5 -17.68 19.94 27.47
N LYS A 6 -17.20 20.45 28.61
CA LYS A 6 -15.77 20.70 28.87
C LYS A 6 -14.97 19.39 28.99
N GLU A 7 -15.53 18.36 29.62
CA GLU A 7 -14.91 17.02 29.69
C GLU A 7 -14.86 16.34 28.31
N HIS A 8 -15.92 16.49 27.51
CA HIS A 8 -15.99 15.90 26.17
C HIS A 8 -14.99 16.57 25.22
N LEU A 9 -14.90 17.90 25.22
CA LEU A 9 -13.91 18.65 24.45
C LEU A 9 -12.48 18.30 24.87
N SER A 10 -12.19 18.22 26.17
CA SER A 10 -10.87 17.83 26.69
C SER A 10 -10.48 16.40 26.27
N ARG A 11 -11.43 15.48 26.17
CA ARG A 11 -11.20 14.11 25.71
C ARG A 11 -10.88 14.07 24.22
N VAL A 12 -11.63 14.77 23.38
CA VAL A 12 -11.41 14.86 21.92
C VAL A 12 -10.05 15.53 21.64
N GLU A 13 -9.72 16.59 22.35
CA GLU A 13 -8.41 17.25 22.24
C GLU A 13 -7.25 16.30 22.58
N THR A 14 -7.41 15.45 23.61
CA THR A 14 -6.42 14.46 24.00
C THR A 14 -6.29 13.34 22.97
N GLU A 15 -7.40 12.88 22.40
CA GLU A 15 -7.41 11.84 21.37
C GLU A 15 -6.72 12.32 20.09
N PHE A 16 -6.98 13.54 19.64
CA PHE A 16 -6.29 14.12 18.47
C PHE A 16 -4.79 14.34 18.73
N ALA A 17 -4.40 14.78 19.92
CA ALA A 17 -2.98 14.94 20.27
C ALA A 17 -2.20 13.61 20.18
N VAL A 18 -2.83 12.49 20.52
CA VAL A 18 -2.24 11.15 20.34
C VAL A 18 -2.05 10.83 18.86
N LEU A 19 -3.03 11.12 18.01
CA LEU A 19 -2.94 10.90 16.58
C LEU A 19 -1.88 11.80 15.93
N GLU A 20 -1.85 13.09 16.29
CA GLU A 20 -0.83 14.06 15.87
C GLU A 20 0.59 13.55 16.20
N SER A 21 0.77 13.00 17.42
CA SER A 21 2.05 12.39 17.81
C SER A 21 2.43 11.19 16.94
N ARG A 22 1.47 10.34 16.58
CA ARG A 22 1.68 9.18 15.69
C ARG A 22 1.98 9.59 14.25
N LEU A 23 1.43 10.72 13.79
CA LEU A 23 1.71 11.34 12.49
C LEU A 23 3.06 12.05 12.45
N SER A 24 3.66 12.33 13.64
CA SER A 24 4.80 13.23 13.81
C SER A 24 4.52 14.64 13.26
N TYR A 25 3.25 15.09 13.37
CA TYR A 25 2.78 16.38 12.90
C TYR A 25 1.68 16.93 13.81
N VAL A 26 1.77 18.21 14.15
CA VAL A 26 0.76 18.95 14.94
C VAL A 26 0.06 19.95 14.02
N PHE A 27 -1.26 19.82 13.87
CA PHE A 27 -2.06 20.68 12.99
C PHE A 27 -2.19 22.09 13.55
N ARG A 28 -2.02 23.08 12.68
CA ARG A 28 -2.32 24.50 12.95
C ARG A 28 -3.82 24.74 12.87
N ASP A 29 -4.45 24.12 11.86
CA ASP A 29 -5.89 24.10 11.67
C ASP A 29 -6.40 22.63 11.69
N ARG A 30 -7.05 22.27 12.79
CA ARG A 30 -7.59 20.93 13.01
C ARG A 30 -8.80 20.58 12.13
N THR A 31 -9.38 21.56 11.44
CA THR A 31 -10.45 21.28 10.49
C THR A 31 -10.02 20.33 9.38
N PHE A 32 -8.76 20.44 8.92
CA PHE A 32 -8.19 19.48 7.96
C PHE A 32 -8.10 18.06 8.53
N LEU A 33 -7.74 17.92 9.81
CA LEU A 33 -7.69 16.62 10.48
C LEU A 33 -9.09 16.01 10.61
N GLU A 34 -10.08 16.80 11.01
CA GLU A 34 -11.47 16.35 11.14
C GLU A 34 -12.06 15.95 9.79
N GLN A 35 -11.82 16.74 8.74
CA GLN A 35 -12.24 16.40 7.39
C GLN A 35 -11.60 15.09 6.91
N ALA A 36 -10.29 14.91 7.11
CA ALA A 36 -9.59 13.69 6.72
C ALA A 36 -10.13 12.42 7.40
N LEU A 37 -10.67 12.56 8.61
CA LEU A 37 -11.28 11.46 9.36
C LEU A 37 -12.77 11.25 9.04
N THR A 38 -13.41 12.16 8.30
CA THR A 38 -14.84 12.12 8.01
C THR A 38 -15.11 11.34 6.74
N HIS A 39 -15.68 10.16 6.88
CA HIS A 39 -16.10 9.34 5.72
C HIS A 39 -17.42 9.86 5.12
N SER A 40 -17.61 9.71 3.80
CA SER A 40 -18.81 10.17 3.08
C SER A 40 -20.13 9.64 3.65
N SER A 41 -20.13 8.47 4.27
CA SER A 41 -21.33 7.96 4.96
C SER A 41 -21.74 8.83 6.15
N ARG A 42 -20.80 9.51 6.81
CA ARG A 42 -21.08 10.44 7.91
C ARG A 42 -21.62 11.77 7.39
N ALA A 43 -21.00 12.29 6.34
CA ALA A 43 -21.44 13.52 5.69
C ALA A 43 -22.89 13.40 5.17
N ARG A 44 -23.26 12.23 4.61
CA ARG A 44 -24.64 11.96 4.15
C ARG A 44 -25.67 11.88 5.27
N GLU A 45 -25.28 11.69 6.51
CA GLU A 45 -26.18 11.72 7.68
C GLU A 45 -26.30 13.13 8.29
N ASP A 46 -25.57 14.12 7.75
CA ASP A 46 -25.69 15.51 8.18
C ASP A 46 -26.80 16.23 7.42
N ASP A 47 -27.92 16.47 8.09
CA ASP A 47 -29.08 17.16 7.54
C ASP A 47 -28.79 18.64 7.19
N THR A 48 -27.71 19.22 7.73
CA THR A 48 -27.31 20.61 7.45
C THR A 48 -26.54 20.75 6.13
N GLY A 49 -25.96 19.64 5.62
CA GLY A 49 -25.14 19.62 4.40
C GLY A 49 -23.84 20.41 4.51
N THR A 50 -23.38 20.69 5.73
CA THR A 50 -22.13 21.48 5.97
C THR A 50 -20.92 20.60 6.27
N THR A 51 -21.14 19.30 6.54
CA THR A 51 -20.04 18.37 6.83
C THR A 51 -19.32 17.97 5.54
N GLU A 52 -18.07 18.36 5.39
CA GLU A 52 -17.20 17.92 4.32
C GLU A 52 -16.63 16.52 4.62
N ASP A 53 -16.60 15.66 3.61
CA ASP A 53 -15.99 14.33 3.70
C ASP A 53 -14.53 14.33 3.23
N ASN A 54 -13.92 13.16 3.30
CA ASN A 54 -12.50 12.99 2.96
C ASN A 54 -12.23 12.61 1.50
N GLU A 55 -13.24 12.46 0.64
CA GLU A 55 -13.02 11.99 -0.74
C GLU A 55 -12.10 12.94 -1.56
N SER A 56 -12.28 14.26 -1.41
CA SER A 56 -11.41 15.24 -2.08
C SER A 56 -9.98 15.26 -1.50
N LEU A 57 -9.84 15.01 -0.21
CA LEU A 57 -8.52 14.89 0.44
C LEU A 57 -7.82 13.58 0.05
N GLU A 58 -8.54 12.47 -0.04
CA GLU A 58 -8.04 11.18 -0.57
C GLU A 58 -7.41 11.39 -1.95
N PHE A 59 -8.16 11.99 -2.88
CA PHE A 59 -7.67 12.28 -4.25
C PHE A 59 -6.38 13.11 -4.24
N LEU A 60 -6.32 14.17 -3.42
CA LEU A 60 -5.12 15.00 -3.30
C LEU A 60 -3.96 14.23 -2.62
N GLY A 61 -4.29 13.44 -1.62
CA GLY A 61 -3.32 12.68 -0.83
C GLY A 61 -2.60 11.61 -1.62
N ASP A 62 -3.31 10.88 -2.49
CA ASP A 62 -2.69 9.94 -3.45
C ASP A 62 -1.63 10.65 -4.31
N ALA A 63 -1.96 11.82 -4.86
CA ALA A 63 -1.03 12.58 -5.69
C ALA A 63 0.20 13.06 -4.88
N VAL A 64 0.00 13.58 -3.66
CA VAL A 64 1.09 14.02 -2.77
C VAL A 64 1.96 12.85 -2.36
N LEU A 65 1.38 11.74 -1.94
CA LEU A 65 2.08 10.51 -1.60
C LEU A 65 2.91 10.00 -2.78
N GLY A 66 2.27 9.93 -3.96
CA GLY A 66 2.93 9.52 -5.19
C GLY A 66 4.14 10.38 -5.55
N LEU A 67 4.05 11.70 -5.39
CA LEU A 67 5.15 12.64 -5.61
C LEU A 67 6.28 12.43 -4.62
N VAL A 68 5.98 12.41 -3.32
CA VAL A 68 6.99 12.28 -2.25
C VAL A 68 7.73 10.93 -2.34
N ILE A 69 7.01 9.84 -2.56
CA ILE A 69 7.63 8.50 -2.73
C ILE A 69 8.50 8.47 -3.99
N THR A 70 8.05 9.07 -5.09
CA THR A 70 8.83 9.14 -6.34
C THR A 70 10.13 9.94 -6.15
N ASP A 71 10.06 11.13 -5.54
CA ASP A 71 11.24 11.95 -5.24
C ASP A 71 12.22 11.18 -4.33
N ARG A 72 11.68 10.49 -3.33
CA ARG A 72 12.49 9.69 -2.42
C ARG A 72 13.20 8.53 -3.11
N LEU A 73 12.49 7.75 -3.94
CA LEU A 73 13.08 6.65 -4.71
C LEU A 73 14.12 7.14 -5.71
N TYR A 74 13.89 8.29 -6.34
CA TYR A 74 14.84 8.91 -7.25
C TYR A 74 16.18 9.21 -6.54
N ARG A 75 16.13 9.75 -5.32
CA ARG A 75 17.31 10.13 -4.54
C ARG A 75 17.99 8.94 -3.85
N ASP A 76 17.20 8.03 -3.26
CA ASP A 76 17.71 6.95 -2.43
C ASP A 76 18.13 5.72 -3.25
N CYS A 77 17.67 5.60 -4.50
CA CYS A 77 17.95 4.47 -5.39
C CYS A 77 18.53 4.93 -6.74
N PRO A 78 19.71 5.61 -6.77
CA PRO A 78 20.29 6.14 -8.02
C PRO A 78 20.61 5.05 -9.05
N ASP A 79 21.00 3.87 -8.58
CA ASP A 79 21.39 2.73 -9.43
C ASP A 79 20.21 1.95 -10.01
N TYR A 80 18.98 2.26 -9.61
CA TYR A 80 17.79 1.59 -10.10
C TYR A 80 17.29 2.25 -11.37
N ASP A 81 16.90 1.42 -12.35
CA ASP A 81 16.23 1.89 -13.56
C ASP A 81 14.78 2.36 -13.28
N GLU A 82 14.12 2.88 -14.31
CA GLU A 82 12.74 3.38 -14.19
C GLU A 82 11.76 2.25 -13.81
N GLY A 83 11.89 1.07 -14.43
CA GLY A 83 11.01 -0.08 -14.17
C GLY A 83 11.11 -0.56 -12.71
N GLN A 84 12.32 -0.62 -12.16
CA GLN A 84 12.57 -0.97 -10.77
C GLN A 84 11.95 0.07 -9.81
N LYS A 85 12.16 1.36 -10.09
CA LYS A 85 11.57 2.45 -9.29
C LYS A 85 10.05 2.44 -9.34
N SER A 86 9.46 2.18 -10.51
CA SER A 86 8.01 2.08 -10.69
C SER A 86 7.40 0.89 -9.92
N LYS A 87 8.05 -0.27 -9.94
CA LYS A 87 7.62 -1.45 -9.14
C LYS A 87 7.68 -1.15 -7.64
N LEU A 88 8.76 -0.51 -7.16
CA LEU A 88 8.88 -0.09 -5.75
C LEU A 88 7.82 0.91 -5.34
N LYS A 89 7.59 1.92 -6.17
CA LYS A 89 6.52 2.88 -5.93
C LYS A 89 5.19 2.17 -5.79
N ALA A 90 4.83 1.30 -6.75
CA ALA A 90 3.56 0.58 -6.72
C ALA A 90 3.39 -0.29 -5.45
N GLU A 91 4.45 -0.91 -4.95
CA GLU A 91 4.41 -1.66 -3.68
C GLU A 91 4.19 -0.72 -2.49
N LEU A 92 4.94 0.39 -2.42
CA LEU A 92 4.86 1.34 -1.31
C LEU A 92 3.49 2.01 -1.21
N VAL A 93 2.89 2.42 -2.34
CA VAL A 93 1.58 3.08 -2.38
C VAL A 93 0.42 2.10 -2.57
N SER A 94 0.65 0.79 -2.41
CA SER A 94 -0.42 -0.21 -2.56
C SER A 94 -1.43 -0.14 -1.42
N SER A 95 -2.69 -0.52 -1.72
CA SER A 95 -3.77 -0.66 -0.73
C SER A 95 -3.35 -1.50 0.48
N GLY A 96 -2.59 -2.58 0.25
CA GLY A 96 -2.06 -3.43 1.31
C GLY A 96 -1.10 -2.70 2.26
N THR A 97 -0.22 -1.87 1.73
CA THR A 97 0.71 -1.06 2.53
C THR A 97 -0.03 0.04 3.28
N LEU A 98 -0.90 0.80 2.60
CA LEU A 98 -1.63 1.91 3.20
C LEU A 98 -2.60 1.45 4.29
N SER A 99 -3.36 0.39 4.04
CA SER A 99 -4.26 -0.15 5.06
C SER A 99 -3.51 -0.66 6.31
N LYS A 100 -2.32 -1.24 6.15
CA LYS A 100 -1.44 -1.64 7.26
C LYS A 100 -0.95 -0.43 8.06
N ILE A 101 -0.56 0.65 7.39
CA ILE A 101 -0.19 1.92 8.04
C ILE A 101 -1.39 2.47 8.82
N GLY A 102 -2.57 2.50 8.21
CA GLY A 102 -3.81 2.92 8.86
C GLY A 102 -4.15 2.11 10.12
N LEU A 103 -3.93 0.79 10.08
CA LEU A 103 -4.07 -0.09 11.26
C LEU A 103 -3.04 0.25 12.34
N THR A 104 -1.79 0.48 11.97
CA THR A 104 -0.70 0.82 12.91
C THR A 104 -0.96 2.15 13.60
N LEU A 105 -1.49 3.13 12.87
CA LEU A 105 -1.93 4.42 13.40
C LEU A 105 -3.19 4.32 14.27
N GLY A 106 -3.93 3.20 14.19
CA GLY A 106 -5.22 3.04 14.85
C GLY A 106 -6.31 3.93 14.27
N LEU A 107 -6.23 4.33 12.99
CA LEU A 107 -7.15 5.27 12.34
C LEU A 107 -8.60 4.85 12.47
N GLY A 108 -8.89 3.55 12.47
CA GLY A 108 -10.25 3.04 12.62
C GLY A 108 -10.97 3.53 13.88
N GLU A 109 -10.26 3.89 14.95
CA GLU A 109 -10.86 4.42 16.17
C GLU A 109 -11.27 5.88 16.03
N TYR A 110 -10.55 6.63 15.18
CA TYR A 110 -10.78 8.05 14.93
C TYR A 110 -11.78 8.31 13.80
N LEU A 111 -12.00 7.33 12.89
CA LEU A 111 -12.90 7.51 11.75
C LEU A 111 -14.32 7.90 12.17
N LEU A 112 -14.81 8.99 11.60
CA LEU A 112 -16.18 9.47 11.71
C LEU A 112 -17.02 8.81 10.61
N LEU A 113 -17.75 7.78 10.99
CA LEU A 113 -18.56 6.95 10.10
C LEU A 113 -20.06 7.17 10.34
N GLY A 114 -20.87 7.05 9.30
CA GLY A 114 -22.30 6.91 9.43
C GLY A 114 -22.68 5.63 10.19
N ARG A 115 -23.86 5.59 10.79
CA ARG A 115 -24.31 4.48 11.65
C ARG A 115 -24.30 3.13 10.95
N GLY A 116 -24.67 3.10 9.67
CA GLY A 116 -24.68 1.89 8.85
C GLY A 116 -23.27 1.33 8.64
N GLU A 117 -22.33 2.17 8.20
CA GLU A 117 -20.95 1.78 7.94
C GLU A 117 -20.21 1.37 9.24
N ALA A 118 -20.45 2.09 10.33
CA ALA A 118 -19.87 1.76 11.64
C ALA A 118 -20.33 0.37 12.13
N LYS A 119 -21.63 0.05 11.99
CA LYS A 119 -22.18 -1.28 12.35
C LYS A 119 -21.70 -2.39 11.41
N GLY A 120 -21.44 -2.07 10.14
CA GLY A 120 -20.92 -2.98 9.13
C GLY A 120 -19.43 -3.31 9.26
N GLY A 121 -18.77 -2.82 10.30
CA GLY A 121 -17.34 -3.08 10.53
C GLY A 121 -16.40 -2.14 9.77
N GLY A 122 -16.89 -1.01 9.27
CA GLY A 122 -16.13 -0.02 8.49
C GLY A 122 -14.83 0.43 9.13
N ARG A 123 -14.76 0.49 10.48
CA ARG A 123 -13.55 0.85 11.23
C ARG A 123 -12.34 -0.06 10.98
N LYS A 124 -12.56 -1.28 10.48
CA LYS A 124 -11.50 -2.27 10.17
C LYS A 124 -11.40 -2.58 8.67
N LYS A 125 -12.21 -1.93 7.85
CA LYS A 125 -12.26 -2.15 6.41
C LYS A 125 -10.99 -1.59 5.76
N PRO A 126 -10.21 -2.42 5.03
CA PRO A 126 -8.93 -1.99 4.46
C PRO A 126 -9.04 -0.74 3.58
N SER A 127 -10.06 -0.66 2.71
CA SER A 127 -10.25 0.49 1.84
C SER A 127 -10.53 1.79 2.59
N LEU A 128 -11.28 1.76 3.72
CA LEU A 128 -11.52 2.96 4.51
C LEU A 128 -10.26 3.43 5.25
N LEU A 129 -9.41 2.50 5.66
CA LEU A 129 -8.13 2.82 6.31
C LEU A 129 -7.12 3.38 5.30
N GLU A 130 -7.08 2.83 4.08
CA GLU A 130 -6.30 3.34 2.96
C GLU A 130 -6.68 4.79 2.64
N ASN A 131 -7.96 5.03 2.32
CA ASN A 131 -8.49 6.35 2.00
C ASN A 131 -8.21 7.38 3.11
N ALA A 132 -8.33 6.96 4.38
CA ALA A 132 -8.02 7.82 5.52
C ALA A 132 -6.52 8.16 5.63
N VAL A 133 -5.62 7.24 5.29
CA VAL A 133 -4.17 7.54 5.25
C VAL A 133 -3.87 8.57 4.17
N GLU A 134 -4.42 8.41 2.98
CA GLU A 134 -4.25 9.39 1.89
C GLU A 134 -4.85 10.74 2.25
N ALA A 135 -6.08 10.77 2.75
CA ALA A 135 -6.72 12.00 3.21
C ALA A 135 -5.91 12.71 4.31
N MET A 136 -5.32 11.95 5.23
CA MET A 136 -4.46 12.48 6.29
C MET A 136 -3.17 13.11 5.74
N ILE A 137 -2.56 12.48 4.72
CA ILE A 137 -1.40 13.04 4.01
C ILE A 137 -1.76 14.37 3.34
N ALA A 138 -2.93 14.45 2.68
CA ALA A 138 -3.42 15.69 2.11
C ALA A 138 -3.66 16.77 3.17
N ALA A 139 -4.27 16.40 4.30
CA ALA A 139 -4.49 17.32 5.42
C ALA A 139 -3.17 17.92 5.92
N VAL A 140 -2.14 17.11 6.13
CA VAL A 140 -0.80 17.59 6.51
C VAL A 140 -0.20 18.48 5.42
N TYR A 141 -0.40 18.15 4.15
CA TYR A 141 0.08 18.95 3.03
C TYR A 141 -0.59 20.33 2.97
N LEU A 142 -1.90 20.39 3.14
CA LEU A 142 -2.66 21.65 3.11
C LEU A 142 -2.32 22.56 4.30
N ASP A 143 -2.13 21.98 5.48
CA ASP A 143 -1.83 22.71 6.70
C ASP A 143 -0.35 23.12 6.81
N GLY A 144 0.58 22.26 6.39
CA GLY A 144 2.02 22.42 6.62
C GLY A 144 2.88 22.53 5.36
N GLY A 145 2.31 22.28 4.17
CA GLY A 145 3.03 22.28 2.90
C GLY A 145 3.82 21.01 2.62
N TYR A 146 4.56 21.03 1.51
CA TYR A 146 5.28 19.86 0.99
C TYR A 146 6.27 19.25 2.01
N GLU A 147 7.07 20.06 2.67
CA GLU A 147 8.11 19.60 3.62
C GLU A 147 7.49 18.87 4.82
N ALA A 148 6.35 19.37 5.32
CA ALA A 148 5.61 18.71 6.39
C ALA A 148 5.05 17.35 5.93
N ALA A 149 4.44 17.30 4.76
CA ALA A 149 3.92 16.05 4.18
C ALA A 149 5.05 15.06 3.92
N ALA A 150 6.19 15.51 3.37
CA ALA A 150 7.35 14.65 3.13
C ALA A 150 7.93 14.08 4.43
N GLY A 151 8.00 14.89 5.50
CA GLY A 151 8.41 14.45 6.83
C GLY A 151 7.45 13.43 7.44
N CYS A 152 6.14 13.68 7.36
CA CYS A 152 5.10 12.76 7.81
C CYS A 152 5.17 11.43 7.05
N ILE A 153 5.22 11.44 5.72
CA ILE A 153 5.35 10.25 4.89
C ILE A 153 6.63 9.48 5.23
N ALA A 154 7.76 10.16 5.37
CA ALA A 154 9.03 9.51 5.76
C ALA A 154 8.93 8.80 7.11
N HIS A 155 8.20 9.36 8.06
CA HIS A 155 7.93 8.75 9.36
C HIS A 155 7.01 7.52 9.23
N LEU A 156 5.87 7.68 8.56
CA LEU A 156 4.88 6.61 8.38
C LEU A 156 5.42 5.40 7.63
N PHE A 157 6.23 5.64 6.62
CA PHE A 157 6.81 4.60 5.74
C PHE A 157 8.22 4.17 6.19
N ALA A 158 8.67 4.56 7.39
CA ALA A 158 10.05 4.30 7.84
C ALA A 158 10.42 2.80 7.81
N ALA A 159 9.50 1.92 8.20
CA ALA A 159 9.71 0.47 8.21
C ALA A 159 9.82 -0.09 6.78
N GLU A 160 8.94 0.32 5.90
CA GLU A 160 8.87 -0.06 4.49
C GLU A 160 10.13 0.43 3.75
N LEU A 161 10.51 1.69 3.94
CA LEU A 161 11.71 2.28 3.36
C LEU A 161 13.00 1.63 3.91
N ALA A 162 13.04 1.28 5.19
CA ALA A 162 14.17 0.56 5.78
C ALA A 162 14.29 -0.87 5.23
N ARG A 163 13.18 -1.54 4.92
CA ARG A 163 13.15 -2.85 4.27
C ARG A 163 13.78 -2.78 2.89
N LEU A 164 13.42 -1.76 2.10
CA LEU A 164 13.98 -1.53 0.77
C LEU A 164 15.49 -1.31 0.80
N ARG A 165 15.99 -0.49 1.73
CA ARG A 165 17.43 -0.23 1.88
C ARG A 165 18.24 -1.48 2.26
N ARG A 166 17.64 -2.41 3.02
CA ARG A 166 18.32 -3.66 3.44
C ARG A 166 18.27 -4.78 2.41
N GLY A 167 17.24 -4.78 1.57
CA GLY A 167 16.98 -5.87 0.65
C GLY A 167 17.49 -5.64 -0.78
N GLY A 168 17.84 -4.41 -1.15
CA GLY A 168 18.26 -4.07 -2.52
C GLY A 168 17.29 -4.56 -3.59
N ALA A 169 17.78 -4.73 -4.81
CA ALA A 169 17.00 -5.31 -5.92
C ALA A 169 16.48 -6.73 -5.64
N ASP A 170 17.10 -7.47 -4.71
CA ASP A 170 16.68 -8.84 -4.35
C ASP A 170 15.29 -8.93 -3.69
N VAL A 171 14.80 -7.84 -3.04
CA VAL A 171 13.45 -7.83 -2.47
C VAL A 171 12.40 -7.66 -3.55
N ILE A 172 12.71 -6.90 -4.61
CA ILE A 172 11.84 -6.66 -5.76
C ILE A 172 11.85 -7.86 -6.71
N GLY A 173 13.02 -8.49 -6.88
CA GLY A 173 13.20 -9.64 -7.75
C GLY A 173 12.58 -10.94 -7.23
N ARG A 174 12.30 -11.05 -5.92
CA ARG A 174 11.77 -12.30 -5.35
C ARG A 174 10.29 -12.55 -5.63
N GLU A 175 9.53 -11.55 -6.10
CA GLU A 175 8.10 -11.74 -6.37
C GLU A 175 7.69 -11.58 -7.84
N ASP A 176 8.59 -11.19 -8.75
CA ASP A 176 8.24 -11.03 -10.18
C ASP A 176 9.23 -11.68 -11.15
N PHE A 177 9.58 -12.91 -10.86
CA PHE A 177 10.40 -13.73 -11.77
C PHE A 177 9.73 -13.95 -13.13
N LYS A 178 8.39 -13.87 -13.19
CA LYS A 178 7.65 -13.97 -14.45
C LYS A 178 7.97 -12.80 -15.39
N SER A 179 7.90 -11.57 -14.89
CA SER A 179 8.25 -10.38 -15.67
C SER A 179 9.74 -10.35 -16.01
N ALA A 180 10.62 -10.67 -15.05
CA ALA A 180 12.05 -10.73 -15.29
C ALA A 180 12.44 -11.78 -16.37
N LEU A 181 11.78 -12.95 -16.35
CA LEU A 181 11.97 -13.96 -17.39
C LEU A 181 11.45 -13.50 -18.74
N GLN A 182 10.30 -12.85 -18.77
CA GLN A 182 9.71 -12.30 -19.99
C GLN A 182 10.61 -11.24 -20.60
N GLU A 183 11.08 -10.28 -19.83
CA GLU A 183 11.99 -9.21 -20.25
C GLU A 183 13.29 -9.82 -20.81
N TRP A 184 13.87 -10.80 -20.10
CA TRP A 184 15.08 -11.49 -20.56
C TRP A 184 14.86 -12.22 -21.88
N LEU A 185 13.79 -12.99 -22.02
CA LEU A 185 13.46 -13.70 -23.26
C LEU A 185 13.21 -12.74 -24.43
N GLN A 186 12.55 -11.60 -24.17
CA GLN A 186 12.34 -10.56 -25.19
C GLN A 186 13.66 -9.91 -25.62
N SER A 187 14.58 -9.63 -24.70
CA SER A 187 15.90 -9.08 -25.03
C SER A 187 16.74 -10.01 -25.88
N GLU A 188 16.57 -11.34 -25.70
CA GLU A 188 17.22 -12.38 -26.49
C GLU A 188 16.45 -12.74 -27.78
N GLY A 189 15.34 -12.07 -28.09
CA GLY A 189 14.50 -12.35 -29.25
C GLY A 189 13.82 -13.71 -29.23
N ARG A 190 13.61 -14.28 -28.03
CA ARG A 190 13.04 -15.63 -27.83
C ARG A 190 11.54 -15.58 -27.60
N VAL A 191 10.89 -16.75 -27.80
CA VAL A 191 9.46 -16.91 -27.57
C VAL A 191 9.12 -16.81 -26.09
N LEU A 192 7.95 -16.20 -25.78
CA LEU A 192 7.48 -16.05 -24.41
C LEU A 192 7.10 -17.41 -23.77
N PRO A 193 7.26 -17.55 -22.45
CA PRO A 193 6.97 -18.79 -21.76
C PRO A 193 5.45 -19.01 -21.62
N VAL A 194 5.04 -20.27 -21.68
CA VAL A 194 3.67 -20.70 -21.40
C VAL A 194 3.65 -21.39 -20.05
N TYR A 195 2.66 -21.06 -19.21
CA TYR A 195 2.47 -21.63 -17.88
C TYR A 195 1.25 -22.56 -17.89
N GLU A 196 1.43 -23.82 -17.56
CA GLU A 196 0.37 -24.82 -17.54
C GLU A 196 0.20 -25.44 -16.16
N LEU A 197 -1.06 -25.58 -15.72
CA LEU A 197 -1.36 -26.25 -14.46
C LEU A 197 -1.18 -27.78 -14.64
N ALA A 198 -0.10 -28.31 -14.07
CA ALA A 198 0.19 -29.74 -14.11
C ALA A 198 -0.61 -30.55 -13.06
N GLY A 199 -0.97 -29.91 -11.93
CA GLY A 199 -1.73 -30.59 -10.90
C GLY A 199 -2.02 -29.75 -9.66
N THR A 200 -2.84 -30.30 -8.78
CA THR A 200 -3.11 -29.76 -7.45
C THR A 200 -3.12 -30.88 -6.43
N SER A 201 -2.56 -30.65 -5.24
CA SER A 201 -2.50 -31.61 -4.15
C SER A 201 -2.81 -30.95 -2.81
N GLY A 202 -3.10 -31.76 -1.78
CA GLY A 202 -3.41 -31.31 -0.42
C GLY A 202 -4.88 -31.05 -0.14
N PRO A 203 -5.27 -30.96 1.15
CA PRO A 203 -6.63 -30.68 1.56
C PRO A 203 -7.06 -29.25 1.17
N PRO A 204 -8.37 -28.90 1.16
CA PRO A 204 -8.88 -27.62 0.70
C PRO A 204 -8.23 -26.38 1.38
N HIS A 205 -7.82 -26.51 2.64
CA HIS A 205 -7.22 -25.44 3.43
C HIS A 205 -5.68 -25.36 3.33
N GLU A 206 -5.05 -26.40 2.69
CA GLU A 206 -3.60 -26.47 2.43
C GLU A 206 -3.31 -26.87 0.98
N LYS A 207 -4.10 -26.37 0.06
CA LYS A 207 -3.99 -26.71 -1.35
C LYS A 207 -2.68 -26.22 -1.94
N THR A 208 -1.96 -27.13 -2.63
CA THR A 208 -0.72 -26.84 -3.32
C THR A 208 -0.94 -26.97 -4.82
N PHE A 209 -0.41 -26.02 -5.59
CA PHE A 209 -0.49 -25.97 -7.04
C PHE A 209 0.87 -26.32 -7.63
N THR A 210 0.87 -27.13 -8.69
CA THR A 210 2.06 -27.45 -9.49
C THR A 210 1.87 -26.86 -10.87
N ILE A 211 2.79 -25.99 -11.29
CA ILE A 211 2.79 -25.32 -12.59
C ILE A 211 4.02 -25.77 -13.37
N GLN A 212 3.83 -26.13 -14.63
CA GLN A 212 4.90 -26.33 -15.60
C GLN A 212 5.11 -25.04 -16.40
N LEU A 213 6.36 -24.65 -16.58
CA LEU A 213 6.77 -23.60 -17.48
C LEU A 213 7.33 -24.23 -18.74
N CYS A 214 6.73 -23.91 -19.89
CA CYS A 214 7.12 -24.41 -21.19
C CYS A 214 7.77 -23.30 -22.03
N LEU A 215 8.90 -23.61 -22.66
CA LEU A 215 9.53 -22.82 -23.73
C LEU A 215 9.59 -23.69 -24.99
N ASP A 216 9.23 -23.14 -26.14
CA ASP A 216 9.22 -23.85 -27.43
C ASP A 216 8.51 -25.20 -27.36
N ALA A 217 7.34 -25.24 -26.70
CA ALA A 217 6.50 -26.41 -26.46
C ALA A 217 7.20 -27.53 -25.64
N ARG A 218 8.29 -27.26 -24.96
CA ARG A 218 8.96 -28.20 -24.05
C ARG A 218 8.90 -27.71 -22.61
N VAL A 219 8.62 -28.62 -21.68
CA VAL A 219 8.68 -28.33 -20.26
C VAL A 219 10.13 -28.02 -19.88
N MET A 220 10.36 -26.78 -19.44
CA MET A 220 11.67 -26.32 -19.01
C MET A 220 11.84 -26.47 -17.49
N THR A 221 10.83 -26.02 -16.74
CA THR A 221 10.87 -26.05 -15.26
C THR A 221 9.49 -26.33 -14.67
N VAL A 222 9.49 -26.71 -13.38
CA VAL A 222 8.26 -26.95 -12.61
C VAL A 222 8.34 -26.15 -11.30
N GLY A 223 7.32 -25.36 -11.05
CA GLY A 223 7.12 -24.60 -9.80
C GLY A 223 5.99 -25.17 -8.96
N VAL A 224 6.13 -25.04 -7.65
CA VAL A 224 5.12 -25.46 -6.67
C VAL A 224 4.87 -24.31 -5.70
N GLY A 225 3.61 -24.07 -5.34
CA GLY A 225 3.24 -22.98 -4.44
C GLY A 225 1.84 -23.18 -3.85
N ARG A 226 1.50 -22.38 -2.83
CA ARG A 226 0.18 -22.38 -2.18
C ARG A 226 -0.90 -21.66 -3.01
N SER A 227 -0.50 -20.94 -4.04
CA SER A 227 -1.37 -20.35 -5.05
C SER A 227 -0.81 -20.62 -6.44
N LYS A 228 -1.65 -20.48 -7.48
CA LYS A 228 -1.18 -20.57 -8.88
C LYS A 228 -0.09 -19.53 -9.15
N LYS A 229 -0.28 -18.28 -8.67
CA LYS A 229 0.70 -17.19 -8.83
C LYS A 229 2.05 -17.53 -8.19
N GLU A 230 2.06 -18.07 -6.98
CA GLU A 230 3.29 -18.48 -6.29
C GLU A 230 4.01 -19.62 -7.05
N ALA A 231 3.26 -20.62 -7.54
CA ALA A 231 3.82 -21.72 -8.32
C ALA A 231 4.40 -21.24 -9.66
N GLU A 232 3.73 -20.29 -10.34
CA GLU A 232 4.23 -19.67 -11.57
C GLU A 232 5.52 -18.88 -11.33
N GLN A 233 5.61 -18.10 -10.25
CA GLN A 233 6.82 -17.38 -9.88
C GLN A 233 7.99 -18.33 -9.57
N CYS A 234 7.73 -19.41 -8.83
CA CYS A 234 8.72 -20.44 -8.55
C CYS A 234 9.24 -21.12 -9.84
N ALA A 235 8.36 -21.39 -10.81
CA ALA A 235 8.76 -21.96 -12.10
C ALA A 235 9.61 -20.97 -12.90
N ALA A 236 9.23 -19.69 -12.92
CA ALA A 236 9.96 -18.63 -13.61
C ALA A 236 11.35 -18.37 -13.01
N GLU A 237 11.47 -18.37 -11.68
CA GLU A 237 12.75 -18.26 -10.98
C GLU A 237 13.76 -19.32 -11.44
N LYS A 238 13.32 -20.59 -11.42
CA LYS A 238 14.14 -21.70 -11.84
C LYS A 238 14.54 -21.62 -13.32
N ALA A 239 13.60 -21.18 -14.18
CA ALA A 239 13.87 -21.01 -15.61
C ALA A 239 14.90 -19.92 -15.86
N LEU A 240 14.75 -18.77 -15.21
CA LEU A 240 15.68 -17.64 -15.34
C LEU A 240 17.08 -18.00 -14.86
N ALA A 241 17.19 -18.71 -13.74
CA ALA A 241 18.47 -19.20 -13.23
C ALA A 241 19.14 -20.18 -14.20
N ALA A 242 18.38 -21.14 -14.77
CA ALA A 242 18.90 -22.11 -15.74
C ALA A 242 19.37 -21.44 -17.04
N LEU A 243 18.64 -20.42 -17.51
CA LEU A 243 18.98 -19.71 -18.75
C LEU A 243 20.21 -18.83 -18.59
N ARG A 244 20.37 -18.14 -17.45
CA ARG A 244 21.56 -17.30 -17.15
C ARG A 244 22.84 -18.12 -16.94
N ASN A 245 22.71 -19.35 -16.44
CA ASN A 245 23.86 -20.24 -16.27
C ASN A 245 24.34 -20.89 -17.60
N ASN A 246 23.51 -20.85 -18.66
CA ASN A 246 23.80 -21.42 -19.96
C ASN A 246 24.06 -20.37 -21.06
N ALA A 247 24.08 -19.10 -20.71
CA ALA A 247 24.42 -17.96 -21.57
C ALA A 247 25.86 -17.52 -21.33
#